data_a1b53f1ee7e8f209f277e9d0f78d5daf
#
_entry.id   a1b53f1ee7e8f209f277e9d0f78d5daf
#
_cell.length_a   1.000
_cell.length_b   1.000
_cell.length_c   1.000
_cell.angle_alpha   90.00
_cell.angle_beta   90.00
_cell.angle_gamma   90.00
#
_symmetry.space_group_name_H-M   'P 1'
#
loop_
_entity.id
_entity.type
_entity.pdbx_description
1 polymer ?
#
loop_
_entity_poly.entity_id
_entity_poly.type
_entity_poly.pdbx_seq_one_letter_code
_entity_poly.pdbx_strand_id
1 'polypeptide(L)'
;MKKLMVVAAILPGLLACSTPGPTKLAITVLSGGAVEPGLNAAAAAFQKETGHPVKVTYNTTPQIRKRVSAGDTFDVIVAPPAAVKEFAAAGKVEQGGVNVGRVGLGVVIRPGAPVPDISNAEAIRRTVLDAESVVFNRASSGLYFEELLKKMGIYAQVEPKAARYATGAEVMEHVLKGKGKEVGFGPITEILQYKDKGTRLVGPLPAEIQNYTAYTAVPMSAGANKDVAQAFVRFVGGKGKPLFVAAGID
;
A
#
# COMPACT_ATOMS: atom_id res chain seq x y z
N MET A 1 -33.52 54.26 -60.29
CA MET A 1 -33.26 52.87 -59.81
C MET A 1 -31.89 52.89 -59.15
N LYS A 2 -31.83 53.01 -57.80
CA LYS A 2 -30.57 53.06 -57.01
C LYS A 2 -30.24 51.63 -56.54
N LYS A 3 -29.12 51.13 -56.95
CA LYS A 3 -28.61 49.87 -56.48
C LYS A 3 -27.94 50.06 -55.12
N LEU A 4 -28.45 49.39 -54.12
CA LEU A 4 -27.88 49.34 -52.75
C LEU A 4 -26.80 48.26 -52.69
N MET A 5 -25.56 48.63 -52.43
CA MET A 5 -24.41 47.75 -52.31
C MET A 5 -24.25 47.40 -50.82
N VAL A 6 -24.50 46.14 -50.44
CA VAL A 6 -24.29 45.63 -49.09
C VAL A 6 -22.84 45.16 -48.96
N VAL A 7 -22.07 45.85 -48.15
CA VAL A 7 -20.70 45.40 -47.78
C VAL A 7 -20.79 44.50 -46.56
N ALA A 8 -20.49 43.23 -46.77
CA ALA A 8 -20.38 42.26 -45.66
C ALA A 8 -18.98 42.39 -45.01
N ALA A 9 -18.94 42.87 -43.79
CA ALA A 9 -17.72 42.89 -42.97
C ALA A 9 -17.44 41.49 -42.41
N ILE A 10 -16.37 40.86 -42.89
CA ILE A 10 -15.85 39.61 -42.33
C ILE A 10 -14.96 39.94 -41.15
N LEU A 11 -15.41 39.62 -39.90
CA LEU A 11 -14.57 39.67 -38.71
C LEU A 11 -13.63 38.43 -38.74
N PRO A 12 -12.30 38.59 -38.60
CA PRO A 12 -11.41 37.47 -38.42
C PRO A 12 -11.55 36.95 -36.98
N GLY A 13 -12.10 35.75 -36.83
CA GLY A 13 -12.11 35.01 -35.56
C GLY A 13 -10.70 34.71 -35.12
N LEU A 14 -10.22 35.29 -34.04
CA LEU A 14 -8.99 34.90 -33.35
C LEU A 14 -9.19 33.51 -32.75
N LEU A 15 -8.72 32.48 -33.45
CA LEU A 15 -8.50 31.17 -32.85
C LEU A 15 -7.33 31.30 -31.84
N ALA A 16 -7.68 31.40 -30.56
CA ALA A 16 -6.71 31.27 -29.49
C ALA A 16 -6.17 29.82 -29.48
N CYS A 17 -5.01 29.61 -30.14
CA CYS A 17 -4.21 28.41 -29.94
C CYS A 17 -3.75 28.38 -28.48
N SER A 18 -4.45 27.59 -27.64
CA SER A 18 -3.95 27.22 -26.32
C SER A 18 -2.69 26.38 -26.52
N THR A 19 -1.53 26.97 -26.38
CA THR A 19 -0.26 26.22 -26.30
C THR A 19 -0.35 25.27 -25.10
N PRO A 20 -0.14 23.96 -25.26
CA PRO A 20 -0.07 23.05 -24.12
C PRO A 20 1.03 23.55 -23.18
N GLY A 21 0.69 23.80 -21.91
CA GLY A 21 1.68 24.13 -20.91
C GLY A 21 2.76 23.06 -20.82
N PRO A 22 3.96 23.35 -20.31
CA PRO A 22 5.06 22.41 -20.22
C PRO A 22 4.59 21.13 -19.50
N THR A 23 4.80 20.00 -20.16
CA THR A 23 4.44 18.67 -19.61
C THR A 23 5.19 18.48 -18.29
N LYS A 24 4.45 18.39 -17.18
CA LYS A 24 5.05 18.16 -15.86
C LYS A 24 5.66 16.77 -15.79
N LEU A 25 6.88 16.67 -15.23
CA LEU A 25 7.58 15.40 -15.06
C LEU A 25 6.78 14.48 -14.14
N ALA A 26 6.55 13.25 -14.58
CA ALA A 26 5.95 12.20 -13.74
C ALA A 26 7.03 11.59 -12.85
N ILE A 27 6.70 11.29 -11.59
CA ILE A 27 7.55 10.48 -10.71
C ILE A 27 7.02 9.07 -10.57
N THR A 28 7.94 8.14 -10.37
CA THR A 28 7.66 6.72 -10.15
C THR A 28 7.96 6.34 -8.70
N VAL A 29 7.03 5.60 -8.09
CA VAL A 29 7.13 5.17 -6.69
C VAL A 29 7.02 3.65 -6.61
N LEU A 30 7.96 3.00 -5.92
CA LEU A 30 7.89 1.59 -5.57
C LEU A 30 7.49 1.47 -4.09
N SER A 31 6.34 0.88 -3.79
CA SER A 31 5.76 0.89 -2.45
C SER A 31 5.33 -0.48 -1.94
N GLY A 32 5.35 -0.65 -0.62
CA GLY A 32 4.64 -1.72 0.05
C GLY A 32 3.12 -1.58 -0.11
N GLY A 33 2.40 -2.71 -0.32
CA GLY A 33 0.95 -2.71 -0.57
C GLY A 33 0.13 -2.23 0.63
N ALA A 34 0.59 -2.46 1.85
CA ALA A 34 -0.16 -2.11 3.06
C ALA A 34 -0.44 -0.60 3.22
N VAL A 35 0.32 0.28 2.56
CA VAL A 35 0.08 1.74 2.59
C VAL A 35 -0.63 2.27 1.35
N GLU A 36 -1.09 1.39 0.47
CA GLU A 36 -1.72 1.73 -0.82
C GLU A 36 -2.84 2.77 -0.70
N PRO A 37 -3.87 2.62 0.17
CA PRO A 37 -4.98 3.58 0.17
C PRO A 37 -4.53 5.00 0.56
N GLY A 38 -3.67 5.14 1.56
CA GLY A 38 -3.12 6.44 1.96
C GLY A 38 -2.18 7.03 0.91
N LEU A 39 -1.34 6.19 0.29
CA LEU A 39 -0.37 6.63 -0.72
C LEU A 39 -1.08 7.05 -2.02
N ASN A 40 -2.14 6.35 -2.45
CA ASN A 40 -2.94 6.74 -3.59
C ASN A 40 -3.63 8.10 -3.38
N ALA A 41 -4.20 8.31 -2.18
CA ALA A 41 -4.80 9.60 -1.81
C ALA A 41 -3.75 10.72 -1.80
N ALA A 42 -2.57 10.47 -1.24
CA ALA A 42 -1.46 11.42 -1.20
C ALA A 42 -0.90 11.72 -2.60
N ALA A 43 -0.77 10.71 -3.46
CA ALA A 43 -0.35 10.86 -4.85
C ALA A 43 -1.31 11.75 -5.65
N ALA A 44 -2.62 11.52 -5.51
CA ALA A 44 -3.65 12.33 -6.16
C ALA A 44 -3.63 13.79 -5.66
N ALA A 45 -3.50 14.00 -4.35
CA ALA A 45 -3.40 15.33 -3.75
C ALA A 45 -2.14 16.08 -4.19
N PHE A 46 -0.99 15.41 -4.22
CA PHE A 46 0.26 15.98 -4.71
C PHE A 46 0.17 16.36 -6.19
N GLN A 47 -0.38 15.49 -7.03
CA GLN A 47 -0.60 15.79 -8.44
C GLN A 47 -1.54 16.99 -8.63
N LYS A 48 -2.61 17.07 -7.84
CA LYS A 48 -3.55 18.22 -7.88
C LYS A 48 -2.86 19.54 -7.48
N GLU A 49 -1.98 19.51 -6.45
CA GLU A 49 -1.28 20.70 -5.95
C GLU A 49 -0.16 21.16 -6.89
N THR A 50 0.61 20.21 -7.46
CA THR A 50 1.86 20.51 -8.16
C THR A 50 1.78 20.33 -9.68
N GLY A 51 0.79 19.57 -10.16
CA GLY A 51 0.68 19.15 -11.55
C GLY A 51 1.60 18.00 -11.95
N HIS A 52 2.43 17.45 -11.04
CA HIS A 52 3.32 16.33 -11.29
C HIS A 52 2.59 15.00 -11.10
N PRO A 53 2.42 14.17 -12.16
CA PRO A 53 1.81 12.85 -12.02
C PRO A 53 2.68 11.93 -11.14
N VAL A 54 2.03 11.09 -10.32
CA VAL A 54 2.69 10.09 -9.49
C VAL A 54 2.21 8.69 -9.92
N LYS A 55 3.14 7.85 -10.38
CA LYS A 55 2.86 6.47 -10.76
C LYS A 55 3.37 5.54 -9.68
N VAL A 56 2.48 4.82 -9.01
CA VAL A 56 2.85 3.91 -7.93
C VAL A 56 2.80 2.46 -8.41
N THR A 57 3.83 1.70 -8.05
CA THR A 57 3.90 0.24 -8.22
C THR A 57 3.93 -0.39 -6.84
N TYR A 58 2.96 -1.26 -6.55
CA TYR A 58 2.86 -1.95 -5.26
C TYR A 58 3.50 -3.33 -5.33
N ASN A 59 4.30 -3.64 -4.32
CA ASN A 59 4.97 -4.92 -4.16
C ASN A 59 5.06 -5.29 -2.66
N THR A 60 5.29 -6.57 -2.37
CA THR A 60 5.66 -6.98 -1.01
C THR A 60 7.12 -6.61 -0.71
N THR A 61 7.51 -6.48 0.55
CA THR A 61 8.88 -6.13 0.93
C THR A 61 9.95 -7.06 0.31
N PRO A 62 9.77 -8.40 0.26
CA PRO A 62 10.70 -9.26 -0.47
C PRO A 62 10.80 -8.96 -1.96
N GLN A 63 9.67 -8.64 -2.62
CA GLN A 63 9.66 -8.24 -4.03
C GLN A 63 10.36 -6.90 -4.25
N ILE A 64 10.16 -5.91 -3.36
CA ILE A 64 10.89 -4.63 -3.40
C ILE A 64 12.40 -4.88 -3.31
N ARG A 65 12.86 -5.69 -2.34
CA ARG A 65 14.27 -6.07 -2.22
C ARG A 65 14.81 -6.69 -3.50
N LYS A 66 14.09 -7.66 -4.07
CA LYS A 66 14.47 -8.32 -5.32
C LYS A 66 14.63 -7.33 -6.47
N ARG A 67 13.68 -6.40 -6.64
CA ARG A 67 13.71 -5.39 -7.70
C ARG A 67 14.87 -4.41 -7.54
N VAL A 68 15.07 -3.88 -6.34
CA VAL A 68 16.18 -2.96 -6.04
C VAL A 68 17.53 -3.64 -6.22
N SER A 69 17.66 -4.92 -5.82
CA SER A 69 18.89 -5.70 -6.04
C SER A 69 19.14 -6.01 -7.51
N ALA A 70 18.09 -6.18 -8.32
CA ALA A 70 18.18 -6.37 -9.76
C ALA A 70 18.52 -5.07 -10.53
N GLY A 71 18.56 -3.92 -9.83
CA GLY A 71 18.90 -2.63 -10.45
C GLY A 71 17.70 -1.84 -10.97
N ASP A 72 16.46 -2.25 -10.66
CA ASP A 72 15.28 -1.45 -11.00
C ASP A 72 15.39 -0.07 -10.36
N THR A 73 15.06 0.96 -11.12
CA THR A 73 15.11 2.35 -10.67
C THR A 73 13.72 2.96 -10.61
N PHE A 74 13.48 3.68 -9.53
CA PHE A 74 12.29 4.51 -9.29
C PHE A 74 12.75 5.86 -8.74
N ASP A 75 11.86 6.82 -8.65
CA ASP A 75 12.19 8.12 -8.03
C ASP A 75 12.07 8.04 -6.50
N VAL A 76 11.10 7.26 -5.98
CA VAL A 76 10.85 7.10 -4.54
C VAL A 76 10.61 5.63 -4.19
N ILE A 77 11.08 5.20 -3.02
CA ILE A 77 10.71 3.94 -2.37
C ILE A 77 9.90 4.23 -1.11
N VAL A 78 8.84 3.44 -0.89
CA VAL A 78 8.09 3.39 0.38
C VAL A 78 8.13 1.96 0.91
N ALA A 79 8.92 1.74 1.95
CA ALA A 79 9.19 0.40 2.47
C ALA A 79 9.39 0.41 4.00
N PRO A 80 9.37 -0.76 4.68
CA PRO A 80 9.72 -0.83 6.09
C PRO A 80 11.13 -0.30 6.37
N PRO A 81 11.34 0.36 7.55
CA PRO A 81 12.63 0.98 7.91
C PRO A 81 13.84 0.07 7.78
N ALA A 82 13.68 -1.23 8.09
CA ALA A 82 14.76 -2.21 7.95
C ALA A 82 15.23 -2.35 6.49
N ALA A 83 14.28 -2.42 5.53
CA ALA A 83 14.62 -2.48 4.11
C ALA A 83 15.24 -1.15 3.62
N VAL A 84 14.72 -0.02 4.08
CA VAL A 84 15.30 1.31 3.75
C VAL A 84 16.73 1.40 4.25
N LYS A 85 17.03 0.91 5.46
CA LYS A 85 18.40 0.86 6.02
C LYS A 85 19.34 -0.01 5.16
N GLU A 86 18.87 -1.17 4.69
CA GLU A 86 19.63 -2.03 3.77
C GLU A 86 19.93 -1.30 2.45
N PHE A 87 18.93 -0.61 1.88
CA PHE A 87 19.12 0.16 0.64
C PHE A 87 20.06 1.36 0.83
N ALA A 88 20.00 2.03 1.98
CA ALA A 88 20.91 3.10 2.32
C ALA A 88 22.36 2.62 2.45
N ALA A 89 22.58 1.49 3.11
CA ALA A 89 23.90 0.86 3.22
C ALA A 89 24.48 0.45 1.85
N ALA A 90 23.60 0.10 0.90
CA ALA A 90 23.95 -0.22 -0.48
C ALA A 90 24.03 1.02 -1.41
N GLY A 91 23.85 2.23 -0.90
CA GLY A 91 23.87 3.48 -1.68
C GLY A 91 22.71 3.64 -2.66
N LYS A 92 21.62 2.90 -2.47
CA LYS A 92 20.46 2.87 -3.38
C LYS A 92 19.43 3.96 -3.11
N VAL A 93 19.43 4.54 -1.92
CA VAL A 93 18.52 5.61 -1.50
C VAL A 93 19.28 6.77 -0.87
N GLU A 94 18.68 7.95 -0.93
CA GLU A 94 19.23 9.17 -0.34
C GLU A 94 19.02 9.20 1.18
N GLN A 95 19.64 10.18 1.85
CA GLN A 95 19.40 10.47 3.25
C GLN A 95 18.07 11.22 3.43
N GLY A 96 17.49 11.18 4.63
CA GLY A 96 16.35 12.04 4.96
C GLY A 96 14.98 11.46 4.59
N GLY A 97 14.80 10.15 4.66
CA GLY A 97 13.49 9.51 4.56
C GLY A 97 12.51 9.96 5.65
N VAL A 98 11.21 9.95 5.35
CA VAL A 98 10.13 10.33 6.26
C VAL A 98 9.24 9.15 6.60
N ASN A 99 8.78 9.08 7.85
CA ASN A 99 7.78 8.10 8.27
C ASN A 99 6.41 8.50 7.73
N VAL A 100 5.77 7.60 6.96
CA VAL A 100 4.42 7.83 6.42
C VAL A 100 3.32 7.22 7.29
N GLY A 101 3.68 6.36 8.26
CA GLY A 101 2.78 5.74 9.20
C GLY A 101 3.08 4.26 9.40
N ARG A 102 2.20 3.55 10.10
CA ARG A 102 2.30 2.12 10.37
C ARG A 102 0.95 1.42 10.23
N VAL A 103 0.97 0.14 9.91
CA VAL A 103 -0.23 -0.66 9.71
C VAL A 103 -0.19 -1.87 10.63
N GLY A 104 -1.27 -2.08 11.38
CA GLY A 104 -1.46 -3.23 12.27
C GLY A 104 -1.89 -4.48 11.51
N LEU A 105 -1.64 -5.64 12.14
CA LEU A 105 -2.13 -6.94 11.65
C LEU A 105 -3.57 -7.16 12.11
N GLY A 106 -4.42 -7.65 11.20
CA GLY A 106 -5.82 -7.95 11.47
C GLY A 106 -6.19 -9.38 11.10
N VAL A 107 -7.36 -9.77 11.58
CA VAL A 107 -8.01 -11.07 11.33
C VAL A 107 -9.14 -10.87 10.33
N VAL A 108 -9.18 -11.69 9.29
CA VAL A 108 -10.18 -11.65 8.24
C VAL A 108 -10.85 -13.01 8.07
N ILE A 109 -12.16 -12.98 7.82
CA ILE A 109 -12.97 -14.15 7.49
C ILE A 109 -13.80 -13.87 6.24
N ARG A 110 -14.31 -14.94 5.62
CA ARG A 110 -15.26 -14.84 4.51
C ARG A 110 -16.64 -14.34 4.99
N PRO A 111 -17.49 -13.87 4.07
CA PRO A 111 -18.86 -13.50 4.40
C PRO A 111 -19.63 -14.73 4.92
N GLY A 112 -20.44 -14.52 5.96
CA GLY A 112 -21.27 -15.58 6.55
C GLY A 112 -20.53 -16.62 7.40
N ALA A 113 -19.20 -16.58 7.50
CA ALA A 113 -18.46 -17.43 8.44
C ALA A 113 -18.74 -17.03 9.89
N PRO A 114 -18.74 -17.99 10.84
CA PRO A 114 -18.80 -17.68 12.26
C PRO A 114 -17.66 -16.75 12.67
N VAL A 115 -17.98 -15.73 13.44
CA VAL A 115 -16.96 -14.77 13.92
C VAL A 115 -16.17 -15.43 15.03
N PRO A 116 -14.84 -15.59 14.86
CA PRO A 116 -14.02 -16.19 15.90
C PRO A 116 -13.80 -15.20 17.06
N ASP A 117 -13.54 -15.75 18.25
CA ASP A 117 -13.06 -14.98 19.38
C ASP A 117 -11.59 -14.59 19.17
N ILE A 118 -11.31 -13.29 19.20
CA ILE A 118 -9.96 -12.73 19.04
C ILE A 118 -9.59 -11.79 20.22
N SER A 119 -10.26 -11.94 21.35
CA SER A 119 -10.19 -11.01 22.49
C SER A 119 -8.82 -10.95 23.18
N ASN A 120 -8.03 -12.01 23.10
CA ASN A 120 -6.70 -12.12 23.71
C ASN A 120 -5.84 -13.17 22.97
N ALA A 121 -4.57 -13.29 23.33
CA ALA A 121 -3.62 -14.20 22.70
C ALA A 121 -4.09 -15.68 22.74
N GLU A 122 -4.69 -16.13 23.85
CA GLU A 122 -5.20 -17.50 23.97
C GLU A 122 -6.44 -17.72 23.10
N ALA A 123 -7.29 -16.71 22.93
CA ALA A 123 -8.42 -16.76 21.99
C ALA A 123 -7.92 -16.89 20.53
N ILE A 124 -6.90 -16.11 20.15
CA ILE A 124 -6.21 -16.26 18.83
C ILE A 124 -5.65 -17.68 18.69
N ARG A 125 -4.99 -18.20 19.71
CA ARG A 125 -4.45 -19.56 19.72
C ARG A 125 -5.54 -20.60 19.42
N ARG A 126 -6.67 -20.54 20.13
CA ARG A 126 -7.84 -21.43 19.88
C ARG A 126 -8.39 -21.26 18.48
N THR A 127 -8.62 -20.01 18.06
CA THR A 127 -9.13 -19.69 16.71
C THR A 127 -8.27 -20.32 15.60
N VAL A 128 -6.94 -20.20 15.72
CA VAL A 128 -6.00 -20.77 14.74
C VAL A 128 -6.02 -22.30 14.76
N LEU A 129 -6.10 -22.92 15.96
CA LEU A 129 -6.17 -24.37 16.09
C LEU A 129 -7.47 -24.95 15.56
N ASP A 130 -8.61 -24.25 15.74
CA ASP A 130 -9.94 -24.68 15.29
C ASP A 130 -10.21 -24.39 13.81
N ALA A 131 -9.41 -23.53 13.17
CA ALA A 131 -9.54 -23.22 11.76
C ALA A 131 -9.25 -24.45 10.88
N GLU A 132 -9.98 -24.59 9.79
CA GLU A 132 -9.71 -25.60 8.75
C GLU A 132 -8.53 -25.17 7.87
N SER A 133 -8.37 -23.87 7.64
CA SER A 133 -7.25 -23.28 6.94
C SER A 133 -6.83 -21.96 7.61
N VAL A 134 -5.54 -21.78 7.78
CA VAL A 134 -4.91 -20.55 8.30
C VAL A 134 -4.15 -19.87 7.18
N VAL A 135 -4.64 -18.70 6.75
CA VAL A 135 -4.23 -18.07 5.49
C VAL A 135 -3.43 -16.80 5.76
N PHE A 136 -2.20 -16.71 5.28
CA PHE A 136 -1.36 -15.54 5.44
C PHE A 136 -0.31 -15.41 4.34
N ASN A 137 0.31 -14.23 4.21
CA ASN A 137 1.29 -13.98 3.15
C ASN A 137 2.73 -14.33 3.60
N ARG A 138 3.68 -14.24 2.66
CA ARG A 138 5.13 -14.36 2.90
C ARG A 138 5.85 -13.01 2.96
N ALA A 139 5.10 -11.92 3.20
CA ALA A 139 5.62 -10.58 3.42
C ALA A 139 5.81 -10.32 4.93
N SER A 140 6.14 -9.08 5.30
CA SER A 140 6.48 -8.71 6.68
C SER A 140 5.43 -9.11 7.71
N SER A 141 4.15 -8.93 7.42
CA SER A 141 3.04 -9.28 8.32
C SER A 141 2.91 -10.79 8.51
N GLY A 142 3.01 -11.56 7.43
CA GLY A 142 2.92 -13.02 7.50
C GLY A 142 4.14 -13.66 8.14
N LEU A 143 5.35 -13.12 7.93
CA LEU A 143 6.55 -13.56 8.63
C LEU A 143 6.44 -13.33 10.13
N TYR A 144 5.92 -12.17 10.54
CA TYR A 144 5.63 -11.93 11.96
C TYR A 144 4.63 -12.96 12.50
N PHE A 145 3.54 -13.20 11.78
CA PHE A 145 2.51 -14.14 12.22
C PHE A 145 3.04 -15.58 12.34
N GLU A 146 3.90 -16.01 11.44
CA GLU A 146 4.59 -17.31 11.56
C GLU A 146 5.45 -17.39 12.82
N GLU A 147 6.24 -16.35 13.10
CA GLU A 147 7.05 -16.30 14.32
C GLU A 147 6.18 -16.26 15.59
N LEU A 148 5.01 -15.61 15.52
CA LEU A 148 4.03 -15.62 16.61
C LEU A 148 3.52 -17.05 16.87
N LEU A 149 3.18 -17.82 15.84
CA LEU A 149 2.74 -19.22 15.97
C LEU A 149 3.84 -20.12 16.57
N LYS A 150 5.11 -19.87 16.22
CA LYS A 150 6.27 -20.56 16.83
C LYS A 150 6.40 -20.22 18.30
N LYS A 151 6.30 -18.94 18.67
CA LYS A 151 6.34 -18.48 20.08
C LYS A 151 5.19 -19.03 20.91
N MET A 152 4.01 -19.20 20.31
CA MET A 152 2.85 -19.85 20.96
C MET A 152 2.99 -21.38 21.06
N GLY A 153 4.03 -21.98 20.48
CA GLY A 153 4.26 -23.42 20.48
C GLY A 153 3.25 -24.24 19.64
N ILE A 154 2.57 -23.61 18.69
CA ILE A 154 1.52 -24.25 17.87
C ILE A 154 1.85 -24.33 16.38
N TYR A 155 3.01 -23.84 15.94
CA TYR A 155 3.36 -23.81 14.51
C TYR A 155 3.26 -25.19 13.85
N ALA A 156 3.78 -26.24 14.46
CA ALA A 156 3.74 -27.60 13.91
C ALA A 156 2.31 -28.14 13.73
N GLN A 157 1.34 -27.68 14.54
CA GLN A 157 -0.06 -28.07 14.42
C GLN A 157 -0.78 -27.27 13.33
N VAL A 158 -0.31 -26.04 13.06
CA VAL A 158 -0.89 -25.13 12.08
C VAL A 158 -0.30 -25.33 10.69
N GLU A 159 0.97 -25.64 10.59
CA GLU A 159 1.70 -25.77 9.32
C GLU A 159 1.00 -26.67 8.27
N PRO A 160 0.44 -27.86 8.62
CA PRO A 160 -0.25 -28.72 7.64
C PRO A 160 -1.50 -28.10 7.02
N LYS A 161 -2.10 -27.09 7.67
CA LYS A 161 -3.30 -26.37 7.21
C LYS A 161 -3.03 -24.90 6.90
N ALA A 162 -1.77 -24.48 6.88
CA ALA A 162 -1.34 -23.14 6.54
C ALA A 162 -1.31 -22.93 5.03
N ALA A 163 -2.12 -21.99 4.53
CA ALA A 163 -2.05 -21.54 3.14
C ALA A 163 -1.27 -20.22 3.08
N ARG A 164 -0.08 -20.27 2.45
CA ARG A 164 0.86 -19.15 2.40
C ARG A 164 1.01 -18.62 0.99
N TYR A 165 0.74 -17.34 0.81
CA TYR A 165 0.74 -16.66 -0.48
C TYR A 165 1.84 -15.61 -0.61
N ALA A 166 2.15 -15.20 -1.84
CA ALA A 166 3.15 -14.17 -2.08
C ALA A 166 2.65 -12.77 -1.67
N THR A 167 1.34 -12.52 -1.79
CA THR A 167 0.72 -11.21 -1.60
C THR A 167 -0.48 -11.28 -0.65
N GLY A 168 -0.89 -10.13 -0.10
CA GLY A 168 -2.13 -10.02 0.69
C GLY A 168 -3.38 -10.17 -0.18
N ALA A 169 -3.34 -9.75 -1.43
CA ALA A 169 -4.43 -9.95 -2.38
C ALA A 169 -4.79 -11.43 -2.54
N GLU A 170 -3.79 -12.30 -2.72
CA GLU A 170 -3.99 -13.74 -2.81
C GLU A 170 -4.55 -14.35 -1.51
N VAL A 171 -4.17 -13.80 -0.34
CA VAL A 171 -4.77 -14.17 0.96
C VAL A 171 -6.27 -13.84 0.95
N MET A 172 -6.64 -12.63 0.55
CA MET A 172 -8.06 -12.22 0.49
C MET A 172 -8.87 -13.05 -0.50
N GLU A 173 -8.30 -13.36 -1.66
CA GLU A 173 -8.94 -14.22 -2.67
C GLU A 173 -9.17 -15.65 -2.15
N HIS A 174 -8.21 -16.22 -1.41
CA HIS A 174 -8.40 -17.54 -0.76
C HIS A 174 -9.54 -17.50 0.24
N VAL A 175 -9.52 -16.51 1.15
CA VAL A 175 -10.56 -16.37 2.18
C VAL A 175 -11.94 -16.19 1.55
N LEU A 176 -12.07 -15.41 0.49
CA LEU A 176 -13.34 -15.21 -0.23
C LEU A 176 -13.88 -16.49 -0.89
N LYS A 177 -12.98 -17.33 -1.43
CA LYS A 177 -13.34 -18.59 -2.12
C LYS A 177 -13.56 -19.76 -1.16
N GLY A 178 -13.19 -19.60 0.09
CA GLY A 178 -13.33 -20.61 1.12
C GLY A 178 -14.78 -20.98 1.39
N LYS A 179 -15.00 -22.21 1.84
CA LYS A 179 -16.34 -22.78 2.13
C LYS A 179 -16.48 -23.26 3.57
N GLY A 180 -15.41 -23.25 4.33
CA GLY A 180 -15.32 -23.76 5.69
C GLY A 180 -14.95 -22.68 6.72
N LYS A 181 -14.11 -23.04 7.67
CA LYS A 181 -13.58 -22.18 8.74
C LYS A 181 -12.20 -21.63 8.37
N GLU A 182 -12.10 -20.97 7.22
CA GLU A 182 -10.87 -20.27 6.84
C GLU A 182 -10.71 -19.00 7.68
N VAL A 183 -9.54 -18.80 8.25
CA VAL A 183 -9.16 -17.59 8.96
C VAL A 183 -7.90 -17.00 8.32
N GLY A 184 -8.01 -15.77 7.84
CA GLY A 184 -6.91 -15.04 7.21
C GLY A 184 -6.27 -14.02 8.17
N PHE A 185 -4.98 -13.78 7.97
CA PHE A 185 -4.19 -12.79 8.70
C PHE A 185 -3.43 -11.90 7.71
N GLY A 186 -3.56 -10.59 7.86
CA GLY A 186 -2.92 -9.62 6.96
C GLY A 186 -2.99 -8.19 7.48
N PRO A 187 -2.37 -7.23 6.78
CA PRO A 187 -2.48 -5.82 7.11
C PRO A 187 -3.95 -5.39 7.09
N ILE A 188 -4.38 -4.65 8.11
CA ILE A 188 -5.78 -4.20 8.24
C ILE A 188 -6.22 -3.41 7.01
N THR A 189 -5.37 -2.56 6.48
CA THR A 189 -5.65 -1.75 5.28
C THR A 189 -5.90 -2.60 4.03
N GLU A 190 -5.14 -3.69 3.83
CA GLU A 190 -5.35 -4.63 2.72
C GLU A 190 -6.68 -5.39 2.89
N ILE A 191 -7.04 -5.77 4.12
CA ILE A 191 -8.34 -6.41 4.41
C ILE A 191 -9.49 -5.47 4.05
N LEU A 192 -9.38 -4.20 4.45
CA LEU A 192 -10.41 -3.19 4.20
C LEU A 192 -10.63 -2.89 2.71
N GLN A 193 -9.59 -2.99 1.87
CA GLN A 193 -9.72 -2.84 0.41
C GLN A 193 -10.58 -3.93 -0.24
N TYR A 194 -10.74 -5.08 0.42
CA TYR A 194 -11.56 -6.19 -0.06
C TYR A 194 -12.96 -6.23 0.57
N LYS A 195 -13.30 -5.25 1.41
CA LYS A 195 -14.61 -5.17 2.08
C LYS A 195 -15.78 -5.22 1.08
N ASP A 196 -15.69 -4.47 0.00
CA ASP A 196 -16.73 -4.42 -1.03
C ASP A 196 -16.83 -5.71 -1.85
N LYS A 197 -15.78 -6.55 -1.84
CA LYS A 197 -15.79 -7.91 -2.41
C LYS A 197 -16.34 -8.95 -1.42
N GLY A 198 -16.60 -8.54 -0.17
CA GLY A 198 -17.27 -9.34 0.85
C GLY A 198 -16.39 -9.84 1.98
N THR A 199 -15.09 -9.54 2.04
CA THR A 199 -14.28 -9.89 3.21
C THR A 199 -14.79 -9.17 4.46
N ARG A 200 -14.74 -9.86 5.59
CA ARG A 200 -15.07 -9.30 6.89
C ARG A 200 -13.83 -9.18 7.76
N LEU A 201 -13.41 -7.96 8.04
CA LEU A 201 -12.45 -7.70 9.11
C LEU A 201 -13.12 -8.04 10.45
N VAL A 202 -12.57 -9.02 11.18
CA VAL A 202 -13.00 -9.36 12.56
C VAL A 202 -12.50 -8.29 13.52
N GLY A 203 -11.24 -7.91 13.39
CA GLY A 203 -10.58 -6.88 14.20
C GLY A 203 -9.06 -6.95 14.09
N PRO A 204 -8.35 -6.04 14.80
CA PRO A 204 -6.91 -6.14 14.98
C PRO A 204 -6.54 -7.34 15.86
N LEU A 205 -5.29 -7.79 15.80
CA LEU A 205 -4.77 -8.70 16.82
C LEU A 205 -4.83 -8.02 18.20
N PRO A 206 -5.00 -8.78 19.30
CA PRO A 206 -4.91 -8.28 20.66
C PRO A 206 -3.60 -7.53 20.92
N ALA A 207 -3.65 -6.48 21.73
CA ALA A 207 -2.53 -5.57 21.95
C ALA A 207 -1.22 -6.27 22.37
N GLU A 208 -1.32 -7.33 23.18
CA GLU A 208 -0.17 -8.10 23.67
C GLU A 208 0.57 -8.88 22.59
N ILE A 209 -0.10 -9.13 21.45
CA ILE A 209 0.47 -9.85 20.29
C ILE A 209 0.32 -9.06 18.99
N GLN A 210 -0.04 -7.78 19.06
CA GLN A 210 -0.12 -6.93 17.89
C GLN A 210 1.26 -6.60 17.36
N ASN A 211 1.36 -6.53 16.04
CA ASN A 211 2.53 -6.01 15.36
C ASN A 211 2.14 -4.92 14.36
N TYR A 212 2.87 -3.83 14.42
CA TYR A 212 2.74 -2.73 13.48
C TYR A 212 3.93 -2.69 12.55
N THR A 213 3.68 -2.78 11.26
CA THR A 213 4.70 -2.52 10.24
C THR A 213 4.71 -1.04 9.92
N ALA A 214 5.78 -0.34 10.29
CA ALA A 214 6.01 1.05 9.91
C ALA A 214 6.54 1.13 8.48
N TYR A 215 6.29 2.28 7.81
CA TYR A 215 6.77 2.55 6.44
C TYR A 215 7.47 3.89 6.37
N THR A 216 8.54 3.92 5.60
CA THR A 216 9.36 5.13 5.34
C THR A 216 9.37 5.39 3.85
N ALA A 217 9.07 6.62 3.45
CA ALA A 217 9.26 7.11 2.09
C ALA A 217 10.65 7.76 1.98
N VAL A 218 11.40 7.42 0.94
CA VAL A 218 12.75 7.92 0.70
C VAL A 218 13.02 8.04 -0.79
N PRO A 219 13.72 9.11 -1.28
CA PRO A 219 14.12 9.19 -2.67
C PRO A 219 15.18 8.12 -3.01
N MET A 220 15.12 7.57 -4.22
CA MET A 220 16.20 6.72 -4.73
C MET A 220 17.37 7.55 -5.25
N SER A 221 18.61 7.10 -4.98
CA SER A 221 19.83 7.77 -5.46
C SER A 221 19.93 7.83 -6.99
N ALA A 222 19.38 6.83 -7.69
CA ALA A 222 19.35 6.72 -9.15
C ALA A 222 18.05 7.26 -9.77
N GLY A 223 17.15 7.87 -9.00
CA GLY A 223 15.91 8.47 -9.50
C GLY A 223 16.18 9.59 -10.52
N ALA A 224 15.37 9.62 -11.58
CA ALA A 224 15.55 10.59 -12.67
C ALA A 224 15.07 12.00 -12.29
N ASN A 225 14.08 12.12 -11.39
CA ASN A 225 13.39 13.37 -11.07
C ASN A 225 13.59 13.75 -9.60
N LYS A 226 14.84 13.97 -9.19
CA LYS A 226 15.26 14.15 -7.78
C LYS A 226 14.48 15.23 -7.04
N ASP A 227 14.36 16.44 -7.61
CA ASP A 227 13.69 17.56 -6.95
C ASP A 227 12.21 17.27 -6.69
N VAL A 228 11.52 16.66 -7.67
CA VAL A 228 10.11 16.30 -7.55
C VAL A 228 9.95 15.12 -6.58
N ALA A 229 10.85 14.14 -6.59
CA ALA A 229 10.88 13.03 -5.65
C ALA A 229 11.05 13.51 -4.20
N GLN A 230 12.00 14.40 -3.95
CA GLN A 230 12.19 15.04 -2.63
C GLN A 230 10.97 15.85 -2.20
N ALA A 231 10.36 16.61 -3.14
CA ALA A 231 9.13 17.35 -2.86
C ALA A 231 7.98 16.40 -2.47
N PHE A 232 7.82 15.28 -3.18
CA PHE A 232 6.83 14.26 -2.85
C PHE A 232 7.09 13.62 -1.49
N VAL A 233 8.33 13.25 -1.18
CA VAL A 233 8.70 12.69 0.13
C VAL A 233 8.40 13.69 1.25
N ARG A 234 8.74 14.99 1.09
CA ARG A 234 8.34 16.01 2.07
C ARG A 234 6.81 16.15 2.18
N PHE A 235 6.10 16.05 1.06
CA PHE A 235 4.64 16.14 1.05
C PHE A 235 4.01 15.00 1.87
N VAL A 236 4.39 13.75 1.63
CA VAL A 236 3.80 12.60 2.35
C VAL A 236 4.14 12.58 3.84
N GLY A 237 5.31 13.13 4.23
CA GLY A 237 5.68 13.29 5.64
C GLY A 237 5.07 14.50 6.34
N GLY A 238 4.50 15.45 5.57
CA GLY A 238 3.92 16.70 6.05
C GLY A 238 2.44 16.83 5.73
N LYS A 239 2.08 17.66 4.75
CA LYS A 239 0.69 17.94 4.34
C LYS A 239 -0.11 16.69 3.94
N GLY A 240 0.55 15.69 3.37
CA GLY A 240 -0.08 14.44 2.94
C GLY A 240 -0.33 13.44 4.08
N LYS A 241 0.30 13.63 5.24
CA LYS A 241 0.18 12.67 6.36
C LYS A 241 -1.26 12.44 6.85
N PRO A 242 -2.15 13.43 6.95
CA PRO A 242 -3.53 13.20 7.31
C PRO A 242 -4.28 12.24 6.38
N LEU A 243 -3.85 12.11 5.12
CA LEU A 243 -4.46 11.18 4.15
C LEU A 243 -4.13 9.72 4.48
N PHE A 244 -2.96 9.47 5.05
CA PHE A 244 -2.59 8.14 5.56
C PHE A 244 -3.42 7.80 6.80
N VAL A 245 -3.54 8.74 7.74
CA VAL A 245 -4.37 8.55 8.96
C VAL A 245 -5.83 8.27 8.60
N ALA A 246 -6.39 9.01 7.66
CA ALA A 246 -7.77 8.78 7.16
C ALA A 246 -7.94 7.40 6.50
N ALA A 247 -6.85 6.81 6.01
CA ALA A 247 -6.83 5.47 5.43
C ALA A 247 -6.51 4.36 6.46
N GLY A 248 -6.44 4.68 7.77
CA GLY A 248 -6.12 3.72 8.84
C GLY A 248 -4.62 3.39 8.95
N ILE A 249 -3.76 4.31 8.53
CA ILE A 249 -2.29 4.20 8.60
C ILE A 249 -1.81 5.29 9.57
N ASP A 250 -1.47 4.94 10.82
CA ASP A 250 -1.15 5.83 11.94
C ASP A 250 0.35 5.91 12.28
#